data_8da42ee0cd3b9c0227bf7f1e49d6154e
#
_entry.id   8da42ee0cd3b9c0227bf7f1e49d6154e
#
_cell.length_a   1.000
_cell.length_b   1.000
_cell.length_c   1.000
_cell.angle_alpha   90.00
_cell.angle_beta   90.00
_cell.angle_gamma   90.00
#
_symmetry.space_group_name_H-M   'P 1'
#
loop_
_entity.id
_entity.type
_entity.pdbx_description
1 polymer ?
#
loop_
_entity_poly.entity_id
_entity_poly.type
_entity_poly.pdbx_seq_one_letter_code
_entity_poly.pdbx_strand_id
1 'polypeptide(L)'
;MGAGAAVGGSLAGPVLAGMYDTVLRALRDEPGYWWTTYRRAFRQNFKASILPGIFYCVIVTLQIFVVYFCFNMLAQGVNVGTGMWVAAVLNLLVFHMLFAYMWPQVVLLDQPFRQTLANSVRCMLAFLPHALAASIIQILFWGLVILCMPLGILLLIVFGFWFTCELCCQIVSGDLERVFHVEEQIRARKDAELAAALAAERLEDGADDGSGA
;
A
#
# COMPACT_ATOMS: atom_id res chain seq x y z
N MET A 1 -8.12 -11.86 19.96
CA MET A 1 -7.86 -10.74 19.02
C MET A 1 -6.76 -11.05 17.98
N GLY A 2 -5.64 -11.69 18.30
CA GLY A 2 -4.52 -11.94 17.38
C GLY A 2 -4.87 -12.79 16.15
N ALA A 3 -5.65 -13.85 16.28
CA ALA A 3 -6.03 -14.73 15.17
C ALA A 3 -6.90 -14.00 14.12
N GLY A 4 -7.83 -13.14 14.56
CA GLY A 4 -8.67 -12.35 13.66
C GLY A 4 -7.86 -11.31 12.86
N ALA A 5 -6.89 -10.67 13.47
CA ALA A 5 -5.99 -9.73 12.80
C ALA A 5 -5.08 -10.43 11.78
N ALA A 6 -4.62 -11.66 12.07
CA ALA A 6 -3.82 -12.45 11.14
C ALA A 6 -4.63 -12.90 9.92
N VAL A 7 -5.86 -13.39 10.13
CA VAL A 7 -6.78 -13.79 9.03
C VAL A 7 -7.20 -12.58 8.22
N GLY A 8 -7.59 -11.47 8.88
CA GLY A 8 -7.93 -10.22 8.20
C GLY A 8 -6.75 -9.67 7.39
N GLY A 9 -5.55 -9.71 7.95
CA GLY A 9 -4.33 -9.22 7.30
C GLY A 9 -3.90 -10.04 6.09
N SER A 10 -4.11 -11.36 6.11
CA SER A 10 -3.79 -12.22 4.97
C SER A 10 -4.66 -11.94 3.74
N LEU A 11 -5.88 -11.41 3.93
CA LEU A 11 -6.77 -10.98 2.86
C LEU A 11 -6.60 -9.50 2.52
N ALA A 12 -6.45 -8.63 3.52
CA ALA A 12 -6.30 -7.19 3.31
C ALA A 12 -5.01 -6.85 2.56
N GLY A 13 -3.92 -7.58 2.81
CA GLY A 13 -2.65 -7.37 2.13
C GLY A 13 -2.75 -7.41 0.60
N PRO A 14 -3.20 -8.51 0.00
CA PRO A 14 -3.38 -8.62 -1.44
C PRO A 14 -4.36 -7.60 -2.02
N VAL A 15 -5.44 -7.26 -1.28
CA VAL A 15 -6.41 -6.23 -1.70
C VAL A 15 -5.73 -4.87 -1.80
N LEU A 16 -4.99 -4.46 -0.77
CA LEU A 16 -4.26 -3.19 -0.77
C LEU A 16 -3.17 -3.17 -1.83
N ALA A 17 -2.37 -4.24 -1.96
CA ALA A 17 -1.35 -4.35 -2.99
C ALA A 17 -1.95 -4.21 -4.40
N GLY A 18 -3.09 -4.86 -4.66
CA GLY A 18 -3.81 -4.71 -5.92
C GLY A 18 -4.26 -3.28 -6.19
N MET A 19 -4.75 -2.56 -5.16
CA MET A 19 -5.12 -1.15 -5.28
C MET A 19 -3.90 -0.27 -5.59
N TYR A 20 -2.83 -0.40 -4.81
CA TYR A 20 -1.62 0.40 -5.00
C TYR A 20 -0.98 0.17 -6.38
N ASP A 21 -0.90 -1.08 -6.86
CA ASP A 21 -0.40 -1.38 -8.21
C ASP A 21 -1.25 -0.74 -9.29
N THR A 22 -2.58 -0.82 -9.17
CA THR A 22 -3.48 -0.23 -10.15
C THR A 22 -3.37 1.30 -10.20
N VAL A 23 -3.29 1.94 -9.03
CA VAL A 23 -3.10 3.41 -8.93
C VAL A 23 -1.74 3.83 -9.50
N LEU A 24 -0.67 3.13 -9.14
CA LEU A 24 0.66 3.46 -9.63
C LEU A 24 0.82 3.26 -11.15
N ARG A 25 0.11 2.27 -11.73
CA ARG A 25 0.04 2.11 -13.20
C ARG A 25 -0.76 3.23 -13.85
N ALA A 26 -1.87 3.66 -13.24
CA ALA A 26 -2.66 4.79 -13.73
C ALA A 26 -1.85 6.09 -13.71
N LEU A 27 -1.06 6.32 -12.65
CA LEU A 27 -0.16 7.50 -12.56
C LEU A 27 0.96 7.50 -13.62
N ARG A 28 1.30 6.33 -14.20
CA ARG A 28 2.28 6.19 -15.29
C ARG A 28 1.64 6.11 -16.67
N ASP A 29 0.34 6.42 -16.79
CA ASP A 29 -0.42 6.31 -18.04
C ASP A 29 -0.30 4.95 -18.73
N GLU A 30 -0.15 3.86 -17.94
CA GLU A 30 -0.10 2.51 -18.49
C GLU A 30 -1.47 2.09 -19.01
N PRO A 31 -1.58 1.61 -20.28
CA PRO A 31 -2.86 1.22 -20.83
C PRO A 31 -3.42 0.00 -20.12
N GLY A 32 -4.71 0.04 -19.81
CA GLY A 32 -5.40 -1.10 -19.20
C GLY A 32 -6.76 -0.76 -18.60
N TYR A 33 -7.66 -1.73 -18.63
CA TYR A 33 -8.93 -1.60 -17.95
C TYR A 33 -8.72 -1.85 -16.44
N TRP A 34 -9.14 -0.93 -15.59
CA TRP A 34 -8.84 -0.93 -14.15
C TRP A 34 -9.13 -2.27 -13.45
N TRP A 35 -10.25 -2.94 -13.78
CA TRP A 35 -10.63 -4.21 -13.17
C TRP A 35 -9.71 -5.38 -13.54
N THR A 36 -9.32 -5.47 -14.81
CA THR A 36 -8.38 -6.50 -15.28
C THR A 36 -7.00 -6.28 -14.69
N THR A 37 -6.56 -5.03 -14.59
CA THR A 37 -5.30 -4.62 -13.97
C THR A 37 -5.29 -4.98 -12.49
N TYR A 38 -6.33 -4.58 -11.75
CA TYR A 38 -6.49 -4.92 -10.34
C TYR A 38 -6.46 -6.43 -10.09
N ARG A 39 -7.24 -7.21 -10.84
CA ARG A 39 -7.32 -8.66 -10.68
C ARG A 39 -5.97 -9.35 -10.96
N ARG A 40 -5.23 -8.87 -11.94
CA ARG A 40 -3.88 -9.33 -12.26
C ARG A 40 -2.91 -8.99 -11.12
N ALA A 41 -2.89 -7.73 -10.69
CA ALA A 41 -2.04 -7.23 -9.62
C ALA A 41 -2.31 -7.95 -8.29
N PHE A 42 -3.58 -8.17 -7.94
CA PHE A 42 -3.98 -8.95 -6.78
C PHE A 42 -3.36 -10.36 -6.78
N ARG A 43 -3.40 -11.05 -7.93
CA ARG A 43 -2.85 -12.42 -8.05
C ARG A 43 -1.32 -12.43 -8.04
N GLN A 44 -0.69 -11.48 -8.73
CA GLN A 44 0.77 -11.38 -8.81
C GLN A 44 1.40 -11.08 -7.45
N ASN A 45 0.82 -10.13 -6.71
CA ASN A 45 1.34 -9.67 -5.43
C ASN A 45 0.81 -10.47 -4.22
N PHE A 46 0.00 -11.51 -4.45
CA PHE A 46 -0.69 -12.23 -3.37
C PHE A 46 0.26 -12.70 -2.27
N LYS A 47 1.30 -13.46 -2.65
CA LYS A 47 2.25 -14.03 -1.68
C LYS A 47 3.12 -12.96 -1.02
N ALA A 48 3.58 -11.97 -1.79
CA ALA A 48 4.44 -10.90 -1.31
C ALA A 48 3.73 -9.97 -0.31
N SER A 49 2.41 -9.78 -0.46
CA SER A 49 1.61 -8.84 0.32
C SER A 49 0.98 -9.42 1.59
N ILE A 50 1.01 -10.75 1.79
CA ILE A 50 0.43 -11.38 3.00
C ILE A 50 1.12 -10.86 4.27
N LEU A 51 2.43 -10.90 4.33
CA LEU A 51 3.19 -10.51 5.52
C LEU A 51 3.08 -9.00 5.81
N PRO A 52 3.24 -8.09 4.83
CA PRO A 52 2.91 -6.68 4.98
C PRO A 52 1.47 -6.44 5.43
N GLY A 53 0.50 -7.20 4.91
CA GLY A 53 -0.90 -7.10 5.28
C GLY A 53 -1.18 -7.49 6.73
N ILE A 54 -0.58 -8.59 7.22
CA ILE A 54 -0.68 -8.99 8.62
C ILE A 54 -0.08 -7.91 9.52
N PHE A 55 1.11 -7.41 9.18
CA PHE A 55 1.77 -6.33 9.91
C PHE A 55 0.90 -5.08 9.99
N TYR A 56 0.34 -4.65 8.84
CA TYR A 56 -0.58 -3.52 8.74
C TYR A 56 -1.80 -3.70 9.64
N CYS A 57 -2.49 -4.84 9.55
CA CYS A 57 -3.70 -5.12 10.34
C CYS A 57 -3.41 -5.19 11.84
N VAL A 58 -2.29 -5.74 12.26
CA VAL A 58 -1.88 -5.76 13.67
C VAL A 58 -1.68 -4.34 14.19
N ILE A 59 -0.94 -3.51 13.46
CA ILE A 59 -0.69 -2.12 13.85
C ILE A 59 -1.99 -1.31 13.91
N VAL A 60 -2.85 -1.41 12.87
CA VAL A 60 -4.15 -0.70 12.84
C VAL A 60 -5.04 -1.14 14.00
N THR A 61 -5.08 -2.44 14.29
CA THR A 61 -5.86 -2.96 15.44
C THR A 61 -5.34 -2.40 16.77
N LEU A 62 -4.02 -2.33 16.94
CA LEU A 62 -3.42 -1.71 18.13
C LEU A 62 -3.74 -0.22 18.22
N GLN A 63 -3.68 0.52 17.11
CA GLN A 63 -4.04 1.94 17.07
C GLN A 63 -5.51 2.16 17.47
N ILE A 64 -6.43 1.38 16.89
CA ILE A 64 -7.86 1.44 17.24
C ILE A 64 -8.03 1.14 18.73
N PHE A 65 -7.33 0.15 19.26
CA PHE A 65 -7.40 -0.20 20.69
C PHE A 65 -6.91 0.95 21.59
N VAL A 66 -5.80 1.60 21.25
CA VAL A 66 -5.26 2.74 22.02
C VAL A 66 -6.25 3.90 22.01
N VAL A 67 -6.80 4.25 20.86
CA VAL A 67 -7.79 5.33 20.73
C VAL A 67 -9.06 4.99 21.53
N TYR A 68 -9.59 3.77 21.37
CA TYR A 68 -10.74 3.30 22.13
C TYR A 68 -10.52 3.34 23.64
N PHE A 69 -9.33 2.91 24.08
CA PHE A 69 -8.96 2.94 25.50
C PHE A 69 -8.94 4.38 26.04
N CYS A 70 -8.35 5.32 25.33
CA CYS A 70 -8.32 6.73 25.72
C CYS A 70 -9.73 7.32 25.86
N PHE A 71 -10.60 7.06 24.88
CA PHE A 71 -11.99 7.54 24.94
C PHE A 71 -12.80 6.90 26.08
N ASN A 72 -12.59 5.60 26.32
CA ASN A 72 -13.29 4.89 27.39
C ASN A 72 -12.89 5.41 28.79
N MET A 73 -11.59 5.67 29.01
CA MET A 73 -11.11 6.29 30.25
C MET A 73 -11.71 7.69 30.44
N LEU A 74 -11.75 8.50 29.39
CA LEU A 74 -12.36 9.82 29.42
C LEU A 74 -13.86 9.74 29.76
N ALA A 75 -14.59 8.79 29.19
CA ALA A 75 -16.02 8.57 29.47
C ALA A 75 -16.29 8.14 30.91
N GLN A 76 -15.32 7.47 31.55
CA GLN A 76 -15.38 7.09 32.98
C GLN A 76 -14.96 8.24 33.95
N GLY A 77 -14.68 9.43 33.39
CA GLY A 77 -14.24 10.59 34.20
C GLY A 77 -12.77 10.51 34.64
N VAL A 78 -12.00 9.54 34.12
CA VAL A 78 -10.58 9.44 34.40
C VAL A 78 -9.83 10.38 33.47
N ASN A 79 -9.06 11.30 34.05
CA ASN A 79 -8.22 12.21 33.26
C ASN A 79 -7.04 11.45 32.66
N VAL A 80 -7.15 11.16 31.37
CA VAL A 80 -6.05 10.64 30.56
C VAL A 80 -5.09 11.79 30.34
N GLY A 81 -3.96 11.82 31.03
CA GLY A 81 -3.01 12.93 30.98
C GLY A 81 -2.63 13.31 29.53
N THR A 82 -2.34 14.58 29.29
CA THR A 82 -1.97 15.14 27.96
C THR A 82 -0.88 14.32 27.26
N GLY A 83 0.08 13.77 28.02
CA GLY A 83 1.16 12.93 27.47
C GLY A 83 0.67 11.67 26.74
N MET A 84 -0.41 11.05 27.22
CA MET A 84 -0.98 9.86 26.57
C MET A 84 -1.66 10.20 25.25
N TRP A 85 -2.36 11.35 25.16
CA TRP A 85 -2.93 11.83 23.90
C TRP A 85 -1.86 12.18 22.88
N VAL A 86 -0.81 12.86 23.32
CA VAL A 86 0.34 13.18 22.45
C VAL A 86 0.98 11.90 21.93
N ALA A 87 1.23 10.91 22.79
CA ALA A 87 1.78 9.63 22.39
C ALA A 87 0.89 8.89 21.39
N ALA A 88 -0.43 8.88 21.59
CA ALA A 88 -1.39 8.26 20.67
C ALA A 88 -1.38 8.92 19.29
N VAL A 89 -1.36 10.26 19.23
CA VAL A 89 -1.30 11.01 17.96
C VAL A 89 0.04 10.79 17.25
N LEU A 90 1.16 10.83 17.98
CA LEU A 90 2.48 10.56 17.39
C LEU A 90 2.58 9.12 16.86
N ASN A 91 2.06 8.15 17.59
CA ASN A 91 2.00 6.76 17.15
C ASN A 91 1.20 6.63 15.84
N LEU A 92 0.00 7.24 15.79
CA LEU A 92 -0.84 7.26 14.60
C LEU A 92 -0.08 7.86 13.41
N LEU A 93 0.54 9.02 13.60
CA LEU A 93 1.27 9.74 12.57
C LEU A 93 2.43 8.92 12.01
N VAL A 94 3.31 8.39 12.89
CA VAL A 94 4.50 7.64 12.48
C VAL A 94 4.15 6.40 11.67
N PHE A 95 3.13 5.64 12.08
CA PHE A 95 2.76 4.45 11.33
C PHE A 95 2.07 4.78 10.00
N HIS A 96 1.28 5.85 9.90
CA HIS A 96 0.75 6.30 8.61
C HIS A 96 1.84 6.76 7.65
N MET A 97 2.85 7.48 8.15
CA MET A 97 4.04 7.84 7.37
C MET A 97 4.79 6.60 6.86
N LEU A 98 4.96 5.60 7.71
CA LEU A 98 5.60 4.34 7.34
C LEU A 98 4.81 3.61 6.24
N PHE A 99 3.50 3.49 6.39
CA PHE A 99 2.64 2.79 5.44
C PHE A 99 2.53 3.50 4.10
N ALA A 100 2.63 4.83 4.06
CA ALA A 100 2.66 5.60 2.82
C ALA A 100 3.82 5.18 1.90
N TYR A 101 4.99 4.82 2.46
CA TYR A 101 6.13 4.31 1.70
C TYR A 101 6.15 2.79 1.55
N MET A 102 5.59 2.05 2.51
CA MET A 102 5.63 0.59 2.51
C MET A 102 4.82 -0.01 1.36
N TRP A 103 3.58 0.43 1.16
CA TRP A 103 2.70 -0.17 0.17
C TRP A 103 3.18 0.00 -1.27
N PRO A 104 3.60 1.20 -1.73
CA PRO A 104 4.19 1.34 -3.05
C PRO A 104 5.43 0.46 -3.26
N GLN A 105 6.28 0.30 -2.25
CA GLN A 105 7.48 -0.55 -2.36
C GLN A 105 7.14 -2.03 -2.46
N VAL A 106 6.12 -2.52 -1.75
CA VAL A 106 5.65 -3.92 -1.84
C VAL A 106 5.25 -4.27 -3.28
N VAL A 107 4.71 -3.30 -4.01
CA VAL A 107 4.19 -3.49 -5.36
C VAL A 107 5.25 -3.26 -6.44
N LEU A 108 6.07 -2.23 -6.26
CA LEU A 108 7.05 -1.81 -7.26
C LEU A 108 8.35 -2.62 -7.21
N LEU A 109 8.77 -3.02 -5.99
CA LEU A 109 10.07 -3.63 -5.75
C LEU A 109 9.90 -5.10 -5.35
N ASP A 110 10.58 -5.98 -6.06
CA ASP A 110 10.60 -7.41 -5.75
C ASP A 110 11.65 -7.71 -4.67
N GLN A 111 11.29 -7.42 -3.41
CA GLN A 111 12.20 -7.53 -2.26
C GLN A 111 11.52 -8.19 -1.05
N PRO A 112 12.29 -8.85 -0.16
CA PRO A 112 11.75 -9.46 1.04
C PRO A 112 11.18 -8.40 1.99
N PHE A 113 10.12 -8.73 2.73
CA PHE A 113 9.41 -7.81 3.62
C PHE A 113 10.33 -7.04 4.59
N ARG A 114 11.36 -7.70 5.13
CA ARG A 114 12.33 -7.06 6.03
C ARG A 114 13.06 -5.90 5.36
N GLN A 115 13.42 -6.07 4.10
CA GLN A 115 14.08 -5.02 3.30
C GLN A 115 13.10 -3.91 2.96
N THR A 116 11.87 -4.25 2.57
CA THR A 116 10.80 -3.28 2.33
C THR A 116 10.57 -2.41 3.57
N LEU A 117 10.47 -3.01 4.74
CA LEU A 117 10.27 -2.27 5.99
C LEU A 117 11.46 -1.34 6.30
N ALA A 118 12.69 -1.85 6.18
CA ALA A 118 13.90 -1.05 6.41
C ALA A 118 14.01 0.12 5.43
N ASN A 119 13.72 -0.11 4.16
CA ASN A 119 13.72 0.93 3.12
C ASN A 119 12.60 1.94 3.34
N SER A 120 11.42 1.50 3.76
CA SER A 120 10.30 2.41 4.09
C SER A 120 10.64 3.35 5.24
N VAL A 121 11.30 2.84 6.29
CA VAL A 121 11.80 3.69 7.39
C VAL A 121 12.83 4.70 6.90
N ARG A 122 13.77 4.27 6.04
CA ARG A 122 14.78 5.18 5.47
C ARG A 122 14.15 6.27 4.60
N CYS A 123 13.22 5.90 3.70
CA CYS A 123 12.50 6.86 2.86
C CYS A 123 11.66 7.82 3.71
N MET A 124 10.93 7.33 4.71
CA MET A 124 10.16 8.13 5.63
C MET A 124 11.02 9.20 6.33
N LEU A 125 12.24 8.84 6.78
CA LEU A 125 13.16 9.77 7.42
C LEU A 125 13.85 10.71 6.43
N ALA A 126 14.22 10.21 5.24
CA ALA A 126 14.86 11.01 4.19
C ALA A 126 13.92 12.06 3.60
N PHE A 127 12.64 11.73 3.43
CA PHE A 127 11.61 12.58 2.83
C PHE A 127 10.52 12.93 3.84
N LEU A 128 10.90 13.28 5.04
CA LEU A 128 10.01 13.57 6.17
C LEU A 128 8.85 14.54 5.83
N PRO A 129 9.03 15.64 5.08
CA PRO A 129 7.92 16.53 4.71
C PRO A 129 6.86 15.86 3.86
N HIS A 130 7.27 15.03 2.88
CA HIS A 130 6.34 14.29 2.01
C HIS A 130 5.62 13.19 2.79
N ALA A 131 6.34 12.44 3.64
CA ALA A 131 5.77 11.46 4.54
C ALA A 131 4.71 12.08 5.46
N LEU A 132 5.00 13.25 6.02
CA LEU A 132 4.09 13.99 6.89
C LEU A 132 2.85 14.45 6.12
N ALA A 133 3.01 15.01 4.91
CA ALA A 133 1.90 15.44 4.07
C ALA A 133 0.97 14.26 3.71
N ALA A 134 1.52 13.13 3.27
CA ALA A 134 0.77 11.92 2.96
C ALA A 134 0.00 11.38 4.18
N SER A 135 0.65 11.38 5.36
CA SER A 135 0.05 10.95 6.61
C SER A 135 -1.10 11.86 7.05
N ILE A 136 -0.92 13.18 6.98
CA ILE A 136 -1.97 14.15 7.34
C ILE A 136 -3.18 13.99 6.43
N ILE A 137 -3.00 13.83 5.13
CA ILE A 137 -4.10 13.60 4.18
C ILE A 137 -4.90 12.36 4.55
N GLN A 138 -4.23 11.24 4.86
CA GLN A 138 -4.89 10.02 5.29
C GLN A 138 -5.66 10.19 6.59
N ILE A 139 -5.04 10.79 7.60
CA ILE A 139 -5.67 10.99 8.92
C ILE A 139 -6.87 11.93 8.82
N LEU A 140 -6.75 13.02 8.04
CA LEU A 140 -7.85 13.95 7.81
C LEU A 140 -9.01 13.29 7.07
N PHE A 141 -8.74 12.52 6.02
CA PHE A 141 -9.79 11.81 5.29
C PHE A 141 -10.54 10.83 6.19
N TRP A 142 -9.81 9.96 6.91
CA TRP A 142 -10.44 9.00 7.83
C TRP A 142 -11.13 9.68 9.00
N GLY A 143 -10.53 10.75 9.53
CA GLY A 143 -11.15 11.56 10.57
C GLY A 143 -12.46 12.18 10.09
N LEU A 144 -12.51 12.71 8.86
CA LEU A 144 -13.71 13.28 8.27
C LEU A 144 -14.80 12.20 8.06
N VAL A 145 -14.41 11.02 7.56
CA VAL A 145 -15.34 9.88 7.38
C VAL A 145 -15.99 9.49 8.71
N ILE A 146 -15.19 9.39 9.77
CA ILE A 146 -15.68 9.00 11.11
C ILE A 146 -16.54 10.12 11.74
N LEU A 147 -16.08 11.37 11.65
CA LEU A 147 -16.76 12.51 12.27
C LEU A 147 -18.12 12.81 11.62
N CYS A 148 -18.21 12.62 10.30
CA CYS A 148 -19.41 12.91 9.53
C CYS A 148 -20.35 11.71 9.40
N MET A 149 -20.25 10.68 10.21
CA MET A 149 -21.19 9.55 10.16
C MET A 149 -22.65 10.03 10.41
N PRO A 150 -23.66 9.57 9.62
CA PRO A 150 -23.62 8.58 8.53
C PRO A 150 -23.19 9.14 7.15
N LEU A 151 -23.06 10.46 6.96
CA LEU A 151 -22.65 11.08 5.69
C LEU A 151 -21.26 10.63 5.24
N GLY A 152 -20.39 10.26 6.17
CA GLY A 152 -19.08 9.69 5.89
C GLY A 152 -19.13 8.43 5.01
N ILE A 153 -20.23 7.66 5.05
CA ILE A 153 -20.44 6.51 4.17
C ILE A 153 -20.59 6.98 2.71
N LEU A 154 -21.27 8.10 2.47
CA LEU A 154 -21.37 8.67 1.12
C LEU A 154 -20.00 9.12 0.59
N LEU A 155 -19.15 9.70 1.44
CA LEU A 155 -17.77 10.03 1.09
C LEU A 155 -16.98 8.78 0.69
N LEU A 156 -17.15 7.67 1.41
CA LEU A 156 -16.52 6.39 1.05
C LEU A 156 -17.05 5.80 -0.25
N ILE A 157 -18.33 5.98 -0.57
CA ILE A 157 -18.93 5.51 -1.82
C ILE A 157 -18.42 6.34 -3.00
N VAL A 158 -18.33 7.66 -2.86
CA VAL A 158 -17.95 8.58 -3.94
C VAL A 158 -16.45 8.58 -4.19
N PHE A 159 -15.65 8.75 -3.16
CA PHE A 159 -14.19 8.86 -3.26
C PHE A 159 -13.49 7.53 -3.03
N GLY A 160 -14.07 6.65 -2.19
CA GLY A 160 -13.52 5.34 -1.86
C GLY A 160 -12.12 5.39 -1.24
N PHE A 161 -11.54 4.22 -1.11
CA PHE A 161 -10.13 4.06 -0.71
C PHE A 161 -9.14 4.57 -1.77
N TRP A 162 -9.60 4.64 -3.04
CA TRP A 162 -8.77 5.04 -4.17
C TRP A 162 -8.23 6.45 -4.04
N PHE A 163 -9.05 7.38 -3.59
CA PHE A 163 -8.68 8.79 -3.51
C PHE A 163 -7.48 9.02 -2.57
N THR A 164 -7.52 8.45 -1.37
CA THR A 164 -6.39 8.58 -0.43
C THR A 164 -5.16 7.83 -0.91
N CYS A 165 -5.35 6.67 -1.54
CA CYS A 165 -4.28 5.89 -2.13
C CYS A 165 -3.60 6.67 -3.27
N GLU A 166 -4.38 7.28 -4.16
CA GLU A 166 -3.88 8.08 -5.28
C GLU A 166 -3.09 9.30 -4.80
N LEU A 167 -3.65 10.09 -3.89
CA LEU A 167 -2.96 11.27 -3.34
C LEU A 167 -1.64 10.89 -2.65
N CYS A 168 -1.64 9.81 -1.88
CA CYS A 168 -0.41 9.33 -1.25
C CYS A 168 0.62 8.86 -2.28
N CYS A 169 0.18 8.11 -3.31
CA CYS A 169 1.06 7.66 -4.38
C CYS A 169 1.65 8.83 -5.16
N GLN A 170 0.87 9.88 -5.46
CA GLN A 170 1.37 11.09 -6.13
C GLN A 170 2.48 11.77 -5.34
N ILE A 171 2.33 11.89 -4.01
CA ILE A 171 3.33 12.52 -3.16
C ILE A 171 4.61 11.67 -3.08
N VAL A 172 4.46 10.34 -2.96
CA VAL A 172 5.56 9.43 -2.64
C VAL A 172 6.29 8.90 -3.88
N SER A 173 5.62 8.87 -5.05
CA SER A 173 6.19 8.30 -6.28
C SER A 173 7.49 8.98 -6.73
N GLY A 174 7.56 10.31 -6.64
CA GLY A 174 8.77 11.05 -6.98
C GLY A 174 9.97 10.75 -6.07
N ASP A 175 9.72 10.49 -4.79
CA ASP A 175 10.75 10.11 -3.83
C ASP A 175 11.29 8.71 -4.10
N LEU A 176 10.38 7.77 -4.41
CA LEU A 176 10.74 6.40 -4.75
C LEU A 176 11.52 6.33 -6.05
N GLU A 177 11.16 7.15 -7.04
CA GLU A 177 11.91 7.24 -8.30
C GLU A 177 13.35 7.72 -8.06
N ARG A 178 13.53 8.74 -7.22
CA ARG A 178 14.87 9.28 -6.87
C ARG A 178 15.77 8.27 -6.17
N VAL A 179 15.20 7.37 -5.37
CA VAL A 179 15.99 6.41 -4.56
C VAL A 179 16.19 5.08 -5.30
N PHE A 180 15.18 4.61 -6.01
CA PHE A 180 15.16 3.24 -6.53
C PHE A 180 15.21 3.16 -8.05
N HIS A 181 15.15 4.29 -8.78
CA HIS A 181 15.10 4.29 -10.26
C HIS A 181 14.05 3.31 -10.80
N VAL A 182 12.83 3.46 -10.26
CA VAL A 182 11.72 2.50 -10.45
C VAL A 182 11.38 2.34 -11.93
N GLU A 183 11.40 3.43 -12.70
CA GLU A 183 11.11 3.40 -14.14
C GLU A 183 12.12 2.55 -14.92
N GLU A 184 13.40 2.66 -14.60
CA GLU A 184 14.44 1.83 -15.23
C GLU A 184 14.25 0.35 -14.91
N GLN A 185 13.93 0.02 -13.66
CA GLN A 185 13.66 -1.36 -13.24
C GLN A 185 12.42 -1.93 -13.95
N ILE A 186 11.37 -1.12 -14.11
CA ILE A 186 10.14 -1.55 -14.81
C ILE A 186 10.42 -1.76 -16.30
N ARG A 187 11.18 -0.86 -16.94
CA ARG A 187 11.59 -1.01 -18.35
C ARG A 187 12.40 -2.29 -18.54
N ALA A 188 13.43 -2.47 -17.72
CA ALA A 188 14.27 -3.68 -17.79
C ALA A 188 13.44 -4.97 -17.61
N ARG A 189 12.44 -4.96 -16.72
CA ARG A 189 11.54 -6.10 -16.52
C ARG A 189 10.65 -6.35 -17.74
N LYS A 190 10.07 -5.29 -18.33
CA LYS A 190 9.26 -5.38 -19.54
C LYS A 190 10.08 -5.89 -20.74
N ASP A 191 11.31 -5.41 -20.89
CA ASP A 191 12.22 -5.85 -21.96
C ASP A 191 12.60 -7.33 -21.79
N ALA A 192 12.85 -7.77 -20.57
CA ALA A 192 13.11 -9.17 -20.26
C ALA A 192 11.89 -10.08 -20.54
N GLU A 193 10.69 -9.64 -20.16
CA GLU A 193 9.44 -10.36 -20.45
C GLU A 193 9.21 -10.46 -21.98
N LEU A 194 9.42 -9.37 -22.70
CA LEU A 194 9.29 -9.35 -24.16
C LEU A 194 10.31 -10.28 -24.83
N ALA A 195 11.57 -10.23 -24.39
CA ALA A 195 12.62 -11.11 -24.90
C ALA A 195 12.31 -12.60 -24.65
N ALA A 196 11.76 -12.92 -23.47
CA ALA A 196 11.34 -14.27 -23.12
C ALA A 196 10.15 -14.74 -23.98
N ALA A 197 9.18 -13.86 -24.23
CA ALA A 197 8.03 -14.17 -25.10
C ALA A 197 8.46 -14.44 -26.53
N LEU A 198 9.34 -13.59 -27.09
CA LEU A 198 9.91 -13.80 -28.45
C LEU A 198 10.76 -15.06 -28.55
N ALA A 199 11.47 -15.42 -27.50
CA ALA A 199 12.24 -16.68 -27.48
C ALA A 199 11.32 -17.90 -27.45
N ALA A 200 10.21 -17.85 -26.72
CA ALA A 200 9.20 -18.92 -26.68
C ALA A 200 8.52 -19.10 -28.05
N GLU A 201 8.14 -18.01 -28.71
CA GLU A 201 7.53 -18.04 -30.05
C GLU A 201 8.47 -18.68 -31.11
N ARG A 202 9.76 -18.33 -31.06
CA ARG A 202 10.75 -18.94 -31.96
C ARG A 202 10.96 -20.43 -31.75
N LEU A 203 10.78 -20.91 -30.50
CA LEU A 203 10.87 -22.34 -30.20
C LEU A 203 9.63 -23.11 -30.70
N GLU A 204 8.46 -22.48 -30.67
CA GLU A 204 7.23 -23.07 -31.22
C GLU A 204 7.29 -23.15 -32.74
N ASP A 205 7.71 -22.08 -33.43
CA ASP A 205 7.88 -22.05 -34.90
C ASP A 205 8.91 -23.07 -35.36
N GLY A 206 10.05 -23.23 -34.67
CA GLY A 206 11.09 -24.21 -35.01
C GLY A 206 10.68 -25.66 -34.76
N ALA A 207 9.69 -25.91 -33.88
CA ALA A 207 9.16 -27.25 -33.64
C ALA A 207 8.16 -27.69 -34.72
N ASP A 208 7.45 -26.76 -35.33
CA ASP A 208 6.46 -27.04 -36.41
C ASP A 208 7.15 -27.33 -37.74
N ASP A 209 8.25 -26.68 -38.04
CA ASP A 209 9.05 -26.94 -39.26
C ASP A 209 9.76 -28.33 -39.24
N GLY A 210 10.00 -28.92 -38.08
CA GLY A 210 10.65 -30.22 -37.91
C GLY A 210 9.72 -31.44 -38.06
N SER A 211 8.39 -31.24 -38.05
CA SER A 211 7.40 -32.34 -38.08
C SER A 211 6.90 -32.69 -39.50
N GLY A 212 7.37 -32.00 -40.54
CA GLY A 212 6.93 -32.15 -41.94
C GLY A 212 7.88 -32.94 -42.87
N ALA A 213 8.90 -33.63 -42.34
CA ALA A 213 9.85 -34.40 -43.13
C ALA A 213 9.68 -35.92 -43.00
#